data_389a7c95154d729edb6247447795d846
#
_entry.id   389a7c95154d729edb6247447795d846
#
_cell.length_a   1.000
_cell.length_b   1.000
_cell.length_c   1.000
_cell.angle_alpha   90.00
_cell.angle_beta   90.00
_cell.angle_gamma   90.00
#
_symmetry.space_group_name_H-M   'P 1'
#
loop_
_entity.id
_entity.type
_entity.pdbx_description
1 polymer ?
#
loop_
_entity_poly.entity_id
_entity_poly.type
_entity_poly.pdbx_seq_one_letter_code
_entity_poly.pdbx_strand_id
1 'polypeptide(L)'
;MLKNNGDIAPALEKAMAGEELTYHDGVQLMNEENLFLLGAVADKIRGNLNGNTVTFVSSYYLNYTNICVASCPLCAFYRKGNEADAYTLTPEQIAAKAGIAVKQLGATELHIVGGFHPKLGLDYYENMIRAIKSEYPNITVKALTPAEIFFIARLTKNSVKEVLLRLKNAGLDALPGGGAEIFDTETRDIVVRGKCSAEEWLETTRLAHELGLKSNCTMLFGHIEKPEHVVAHILKLRELHKKTKGFTTFIPLKFSLDNTELERKGIVTRESTPIYDLRVIAVSRLLLANVINNISVYWVAMGKKLAQVALAYGGNDMVGTAFSEEIFKAAGKNTGTSIQELTNLIKEIKRDPAQRDTFFNVIRKFS
;
A
#
# COMPACT_ATOMS: atom_id res chain seq x y z
N MET A 1 0.38 -8.54 -37.28
CA MET A 1 1.80 -8.88 -37.03
C MET A 1 1.89 -9.26 -35.54
N LEU A 2 1.97 -10.57 -35.28
CA LEU A 2 2.29 -11.08 -33.94
C LEU A 2 3.72 -10.64 -33.64
N LYS A 3 3.90 -9.72 -32.68
CA LYS A 3 5.22 -9.46 -32.11
C LYS A 3 5.67 -10.78 -31.49
N ASN A 4 6.81 -11.29 -31.91
CA ASN A 4 7.52 -12.38 -31.24
C ASN A 4 7.75 -11.92 -29.80
N ASN A 5 6.85 -12.23 -28.89
CA ASN A 5 7.10 -12.17 -27.46
C ASN A 5 8.14 -13.27 -27.21
N GLY A 6 9.33 -12.90 -26.78
CA GLY A 6 10.39 -13.86 -26.48
C GLY A 6 9.86 -14.94 -25.53
N ASP A 7 10.40 -16.13 -25.64
CA ASP A 7 10.03 -17.26 -24.78
C ASP A 7 10.22 -16.88 -23.30
N ILE A 8 9.12 -16.88 -22.53
CA ILE A 8 9.15 -16.60 -21.07
C ILE A 8 9.48 -17.82 -20.22
N ALA A 9 9.57 -19.01 -20.83
CA ALA A 9 9.86 -20.24 -20.10
C ALA A 9 11.14 -20.15 -19.25
N PRO A 10 12.26 -19.57 -19.73
CA PRO A 10 13.45 -19.40 -18.91
C PRO A 10 13.21 -18.53 -17.66
N ALA A 11 12.43 -17.45 -17.78
CA ALA A 11 12.10 -16.59 -16.62
C ALA A 11 11.22 -17.33 -15.60
N LEU A 12 10.25 -18.12 -16.06
CA LEU A 12 9.38 -18.91 -15.20
C LEU A 12 10.16 -20.07 -14.52
N GLU A 13 11.08 -20.72 -15.21
CA GLU A 13 11.96 -21.75 -14.67
C GLU A 13 12.86 -21.19 -13.56
N LYS A 14 13.51 -20.03 -13.79
CA LYS A 14 14.25 -19.31 -12.75
C LYS A 14 13.38 -19.01 -11.52
N ALA A 15 12.18 -18.45 -11.74
CA ALA A 15 11.26 -18.13 -10.64
C ALA A 15 10.89 -19.40 -9.83
N MET A 16 10.60 -20.52 -10.51
CA MET A 16 10.27 -21.79 -9.88
C MET A 16 11.46 -22.40 -9.13
N ALA A 17 12.69 -22.16 -9.61
CA ALA A 17 13.93 -22.57 -8.94
C ALA A 17 14.26 -21.67 -7.73
N GLY A 18 13.51 -20.58 -7.53
CA GLY A 18 13.76 -19.61 -6.47
C GLY A 18 14.89 -18.63 -6.76
N GLU A 19 15.30 -18.54 -8.02
CA GLU A 19 16.31 -17.58 -8.48
C GLU A 19 15.71 -16.19 -8.66
N GLU A 20 16.56 -15.17 -8.51
CA GLU A 20 16.12 -13.78 -8.68
C GLU A 20 15.94 -13.46 -10.18
N LEU A 21 14.75 -12.92 -10.49
CA LEU A 21 14.47 -12.41 -11.82
C LEU A 21 15.14 -11.05 -12.06
N THR A 22 15.65 -10.88 -13.28
CA THR A 22 16.23 -9.62 -13.77
C THR A 22 15.15 -8.64 -14.19
N TYR A 23 15.56 -7.39 -14.49
CA TYR A 23 14.69 -6.39 -15.10
C TYR A 23 14.13 -6.89 -16.45
N HIS A 24 14.96 -7.50 -17.27
CA HIS A 24 14.54 -8.03 -18.58
C HIS A 24 13.49 -9.14 -18.42
N ASP A 25 13.71 -10.10 -17.52
CA ASP A 25 12.74 -11.16 -17.21
C ASP A 25 11.40 -10.53 -16.80
N GLY A 26 11.42 -9.52 -15.91
CA GLY A 26 10.22 -8.84 -15.43
C GLY A 26 9.43 -8.13 -16.55
N VAL A 27 10.13 -7.43 -17.45
CA VAL A 27 9.49 -6.75 -18.59
C VAL A 27 8.89 -7.77 -19.57
N GLN A 28 9.56 -8.88 -19.83
CA GLN A 28 9.00 -9.97 -20.66
C GLN A 28 7.71 -10.51 -20.03
N LEU A 29 7.72 -10.81 -18.73
CA LEU A 29 6.55 -11.31 -17.99
C LEU A 29 5.39 -10.30 -17.96
N MET A 30 5.68 -8.98 -17.87
CA MET A 30 4.64 -7.94 -17.92
C MET A 30 3.99 -7.81 -19.32
N ASN A 31 4.66 -8.24 -20.38
CA ASN A 31 4.15 -8.23 -21.75
C ASN A 31 3.60 -9.60 -22.21
N GLU A 32 3.59 -10.61 -21.33
CA GLU A 32 3.10 -11.96 -21.65
C GLU A 32 1.58 -11.96 -21.84
N GLU A 33 1.11 -12.62 -22.90
CA GLU A 33 -0.33 -12.72 -23.19
C GLU A 33 -1.02 -13.84 -22.40
N ASN A 34 -0.29 -14.92 -22.08
CA ASN A 34 -0.84 -16.05 -21.33
C ASN A 34 -0.92 -15.77 -19.83
N LEU A 35 -1.94 -15.01 -19.46
CA LEU A 35 -2.20 -14.66 -18.06
C LEU A 35 -2.42 -15.89 -17.16
N PHE A 36 -3.02 -16.97 -17.69
CA PHE A 36 -3.28 -18.19 -16.91
C PHE A 36 -1.99 -18.88 -16.50
N LEU A 37 -1.02 -18.95 -17.39
CA LEU A 37 0.31 -19.50 -17.09
C LEU A 37 1.02 -18.67 -16.01
N LEU A 38 1.03 -17.35 -16.16
CA LEU A 38 1.59 -16.44 -15.13
C LEU A 38 0.92 -16.65 -13.77
N GLY A 39 -0.41 -16.71 -13.74
CA GLY A 39 -1.17 -16.92 -12.52
C GLY A 39 -0.87 -18.27 -11.86
N ALA A 40 -0.82 -19.34 -12.64
CA ALA A 40 -0.53 -20.69 -12.12
C ALA A 40 0.87 -20.78 -11.48
N VAL A 41 1.90 -20.20 -12.12
CA VAL A 41 3.26 -20.17 -11.58
C VAL A 41 3.33 -19.26 -10.34
N ALA A 42 2.73 -18.10 -10.38
CA ALA A 42 2.70 -17.17 -9.25
C ALA A 42 1.97 -17.79 -8.03
N ASP A 43 0.85 -18.49 -8.24
CA ASP A 43 0.14 -19.18 -7.16
C ASP A 43 0.93 -20.36 -6.61
N LYS A 44 1.63 -21.10 -7.46
CA LYS A 44 2.52 -22.18 -7.01
C LYS A 44 3.64 -21.66 -6.10
N ILE A 45 4.28 -20.56 -6.49
CA ILE A 45 5.33 -19.91 -5.68
C ILE A 45 4.74 -19.35 -4.37
N ARG A 46 3.57 -18.70 -4.43
CA ARG A 46 2.84 -18.26 -3.24
C ARG A 46 2.58 -19.45 -2.29
N GLY A 47 2.11 -20.58 -2.84
CA GLY A 47 1.86 -21.80 -2.07
C GLY A 47 3.11 -22.33 -1.37
N ASN A 48 4.27 -22.31 -2.02
CA ASN A 48 5.54 -22.72 -1.43
C ASN A 48 5.97 -21.77 -0.28
N LEU A 49 5.70 -20.47 -0.39
CA LEU A 49 6.14 -19.46 0.57
C LEU A 49 5.16 -19.28 1.74
N ASN A 50 3.86 -19.36 1.50
CA ASN A 50 2.82 -18.98 2.45
C ASN A 50 1.85 -20.13 2.81
N GLY A 51 2.05 -21.31 2.24
CA GLY A 51 1.13 -22.45 2.41
C GLY A 51 -0.26 -22.16 1.85
N ASN A 52 -1.31 -22.67 2.48
CA ASN A 52 -2.69 -22.44 2.09
C ASN A 52 -3.31 -21.20 2.76
N THR A 53 -2.56 -20.52 3.66
CA THR A 53 -3.08 -19.41 4.46
C THR A 53 -3.19 -18.13 3.65
N VAL A 54 -4.33 -17.45 3.77
CA VAL A 54 -4.55 -16.08 3.33
C VAL A 54 -4.89 -15.23 4.54
N THR A 55 -4.14 -14.14 4.70
CA THR A 55 -4.25 -13.27 5.87
C THR A 55 -5.06 -12.00 5.60
N PHE A 56 -5.50 -11.35 6.68
CA PHE A 56 -6.06 -10.00 6.71
C PHE A 56 -5.89 -9.41 8.11
N VAL A 57 -5.93 -8.07 8.24
CA VAL A 57 -5.88 -7.38 9.55
C VAL A 57 -7.23 -6.73 9.86
N SER A 58 -7.61 -6.64 11.14
CA SER A 58 -8.71 -5.78 11.56
C SER A 58 -8.20 -4.34 11.67
N SER A 59 -8.43 -3.54 10.63
CA SER A 59 -7.88 -2.19 10.48
C SER A 59 -8.97 -1.13 10.44
N TYR A 60 -8.69 -0.01 11.08
CA TYR A 60 -9.47 1.23 10.97
C TYR A 60 -8.63 2.31 10.32
N TYR A 61 -9.12 2.88 9.24
CA TYR A 61 -8.46 3.99 8.55
C TYR A 61 -8.89 5.31 9.17
N LEU A 62 -7.91 6.17 9.41
CA LEU A 62 -8.12 7.48 9.99
C LEU A 62 -7.38 8.53 9.17
N ASN A 63 -8.14 9.39 8.53
CA ASN A 63 -7.58 10.51 7.79
C ASN A 63 -7.67 11.76 8.67
N TYR A 64 -6.54 12.22 9.22
CA TYR A 64 -6.52 13.33 10.18
C TYR A 64 -6.79 14.69 9.53
N THR A 65 -6.56 14.84 8.22
CA THR A 65 -6.90 16.03 7.43
C THR A 65 -6.99 15.68 5.95
N ASN A 66 -7.86 16.37 5.22
CA ASN A 66 -7.86 16.36 3.76
C ASN A 66 -7.19 17.62 3.16
N ILE A 67 -6.75 18.58 3.98
CA ILE A 67 -6.03 19.77 3.52
C ILE A 67 -4.62 19.35 3.09
N CYS A 68 -4.28 19.61 1.80
CA CYS A 68 -3.02 19.16 1.23
C CYS A 68 -2.46 20.18 0.21
N VAL A 69 -1.25 20.69 0.48
CA VAL A 69 -0.56 21.62 -0.44
C VAL A 69 0.05 20.91 -1.65
N ALA A 70 0.19 19.58 -1.62
CA ALA A 70 0.74 18.84 -2.76
C ALA A 70 -0.20 18.85 -3.97
N SER A 71 -1.52 18.78 -3.77
CA SER A 71 -2.54 18.87 -4.83
C SER A 71 -2.26 17.94 -6.03
N CYS A 72 -1.94 16.67 -5.76
CA CYS A 72 -1.58 15.69 -6.78
C CYS A 72 -2.74 15.43 -7.75
N PRO A 73 -2.50 15.40 -9.08
CA PRO A 73 -3.53 15.14 -10.08
C PRO A 73 -4.24 13.79 -9.94
N LEU A 74 -3.57 12.79 -9.37
CA LEU A 74 -4.13 11.46 -9.09
C LEU A 74 -5.10 11.41 -7.91
N CYS A 75 -5.16 12.46 -7.07
CA CYS A 75 -5.84 12.39 -5.77
C CYS A 75 -7.20 13.10 -5.82
N ALA A 76 -8.28 12.37 -5.51
CA ALA A 76 -9.63 12.92 -5.37
C ALA A 76 -9.92 13.48 -3.95
N PHE A 77 -9.08 13.14 -2.97
CA PHE A 77 -9.33 13.41 -1.55
C PHE A 77 -8.86 14.81 -1.10
N TYR A 78 -7.80 15.35 -1.70
CA TYR A 78 -7.22 16.62 -1.23
C TYR A 78 -8.17 17.81 -1.32
N ARG A 79 -8.03 18.76 -0.35
CA ARG A 79 -8.64 20.09 -0.35
C ARG A 79 -7.57 21.14 -0.12
N LYS A 80 -7.80 22.37 -0.60
CA LYS A 80 -6.90 23.50 -0.41
C LYS A 80 -7.13 24.26 0.91
N GLY A 81 -8.22 23.92 1.61
CA GLY A 81 -8.55 24.47 2.92
C GLY A 81 -9.63 25.53 2.94
N ASN A 82 -10.13 25.94 1.76
CA ASN A 82 -11.25 26.88 1.62
C ASN A 82 -12.56 26.19 1.17
N GLU A 83 -12.52 24.90 0.89
CA GLU A 83 -13.70 24.13 0.53
C GLU A 83 -14.55 23.80 1.76
N ALA A 84 -15.87 23.70 1.59
CA ALA A 84 -16.82 23.48 2.69
C ALA A 84 -16.61 22.14 3.42
N ASP A 85 -16.02 21.16 2.75
CA ASP A 85 -15.70 19.83 3.28
C ASP A 85 -14.20 19.67 3.67
N ALA A 86 -13.44 20.78 3.68
CA ALA A 86 -12.07 20.78 4.21
C ALA A 86 -12.09 20.61 5.74
N TYR A 87 -11.25 19.75 6.26
CA TYR A 87 -11.18 19.49 7.69
C TYR A 87 -9.78 19.17 8.19
N THR A 88 -9.59 19.36 9.49
CA THR A 88 -8.45 18.88 10.27
C THR A 88 -8.96 18.45 11.64
N LEU A 89 -8.67 17.22 12.03
CA LEU A 89 -9.08 16.68 13.33
C LEU A 89 -8.09 17.12 14.42
N THR A 90 -8.60 17.36 15.64
CA THR A 90 -7.71 17.54 16.80
C THR A 90 -7.20 16.18 17.32
N PRO A 91 -6.11 16.15 18.11
CA PRO A 91 -5.65 14.92 18.74
C PRO A 91 -6.73 14.19 19.55
N GLU A 92 -7.61 14.95 20.24
CA GLU A 92 -8.72 14.41 21.03
C GLU A 92 -9.80 13.77 20.15
N GLN A 93 -10.13 14.39 19.03
CA GLN A 93 -11.06 13.83 18.04
C GLN A 93 -10.51 12.53 17.43
N ILE A 94 -9.18 12.49 17.23
CA ILE A 94 -8.49 11.31 16.71
C ILE A 94 -8.53 10.18 17.75
N ALA A 95 -8.24 10.45 19.03
CA ALA A 95 -8.34 9.49 20.12
C ALA A 95 -9.77 8.96 20.28
N ALA A 96 -10.79 9.82 20.17
CA ALA A 96 -12.19 9.42 20.19
C ALA A 96 -12.54 8.45 19.05
N LYS A 97 -12.06 8.70 17.83
CA LYS A 97 -12.22 7.77 16.68
C LYS A 97 -11.47 6.45 16.90
N ALA A 98 -10.27 6.48 17.51
CA ALA A 98 -9.55 5.28 17.93
C ALA A 98 -10.36 4.46 18.92
N GLY A 99 -11.10 5.12 19.85
CA GLY A 99 -12.03 4.47 20.77
C GLY A 99 -13.15 3.70 20.06
N ILE A 100 -13.74 4.28 19.01
CA ILE A 100 -14.75 3.59 18.18
C ILE A 100 -14.11 2.36 17.51
N ALA A 101 -12.93 2.53 16.92
CA ALA A 101 -12.21 1.46 16.25
C ALA A 101 -11.94 0.27 17.19
N VAL A 102 -11.43 0.53 18.38
CA VAL A 102 -11.07 -0.51 19.36
C VAL A 102 -12.31 -1.15 19.98
N LYS A 103 -13.23 -0.33 20.52
CA LYS A 103 -14.34 -0.83 21.37
C LYS A 103 -15.51 -1.39 20.56
N GLN A 104 -15.79 -0.82 19.39
CA GLN A 104 -16.97 -1.22 18.60
C GLN A 104 -16.63 -2.14 17.43
N LEU A 105 -15.44 -1.96 16.82
CA LEU A 105 -15.05 -2.68 15.61
C LEU A 105 -13.96 -3.73 15.85
N GLY A 106 -13.39 -3.79 17.07
CA GLY A 106 -12.32 -4.75 17.38
C GLY A 106 -11.07 -4.57 16.53
N ALA A 107 -10.77 -3.33 16.14
CA ALA A 107 -9.59 -3.04 15.34
C ALA A 107 -8.30 -3.31 16.13
N THR A 108 -7.34 -3.95 15.48
CA THR A 108 -5.99 -4.21 16.02
C THR A 108 -4.95 -3.26 15.45
N GLU A 109 -5.31 -2.53 14.38
CA GLU A 109 -4.45 -1.56 13.69
C GLU A 109 -5.22 -0.28 13.38
N LEU A 110 -4.63 0.87 13.69
CA LEU A 110 -5.02 2.15 13.13
C LEU A 110 -4.09 2.48 11.96
N HIS A 111 -4.67 2.68 10.77
CA HIS A 111 -3.97 3.12 9.59
C HIS A 111 -4.21 4.62 9.39
N ILE A 112 -3.22 5.46 9.76
CA ILE A 112 -3.40 6.91 9.86
C ILE A 112 -2.58 7.62 8.77
N VAL A 113 -3.26 8.25 7.84
CA VAL A 113 -2.66 9.06 6.77
C VAL A 113 -3.51 10.29 6.49
N GLY A 114 -2.90 11.35 5.96
CA GLY A 114 -3.63 12.58 5.63
C GLY A 114 -2.96 13.44 4.58
N GLY A 115 -3.50 14.63 4.37
CA GLY A 115 -2.93 15.64 3.50
C GLY A 115 -1.69 16.30 4.08
N PHE A 116 -0.87 16.90 3.22
CA PHE A 116 0.27 17.73 3.61
C PHE A 116 -0.23 19.10 4.08
N HIS A 117 -0.60 19.19 5.35
CA HIS A 117 -1.16 20.39 5.94
C HIS A 117 -0.08 21.42 6.24
N PRO A 118 -0.14 22.67 5.69
CA PRO A 118 0.97 23.61 5.77
C PRO A 118 1.21 24.24 7.15
N LYS A 119 0.31 24.02 8.09
CA LYS A 119 0.38 24.65 9.44
C LYS A 119 0.51 23.65 10.58
N LEU A 120 0.48 22.34 10.33
CA LEU A 120 0.65 21.33 11.38
C LEU A 120 2.13 21.08 11.61
N GLY A 121 2.63 21.53 12.75
CA GLY A 121 3.99 21.27 13.20
C GLY A 121 4.15 19.82 13.72
N LEU A 122 5.42 19.43 13.98
CA LEU A 122 5.74 18.08 14.47
C LEU A 122 5.02 17.74 15.78
N ASP A 123 4.83 18.71 16.66
CA ASP A 123 4.13 18.54 17.94
C ASP A 123 2.68 18.07 17.77
N TYR A 124 2.00 18.48 16.70
CA TYR A 124 0.64 17.97 16.41
C TYR A 124 0.65 16.45 16.22
N TYR A 125 1.60 15.93 15.43
CA TYR A 125 1.69 14.50 15.12
C TYR A 125 2.11 13.69 16.37
N GLU A 126 3.02 14.23 17.18
CA GLU A 126 3.38 13.60 18.45
C GLU A 126 2.17 13.54 19.39
N ASN A 127 1.44 14.64 19.55
CA ASN A 127 0.26 14.71 20.43
C ASN A 127 -0.85 13.78 19.92
N MET A 128 -1.06 13.68 18.61
CA MET A 128 -1.97 12.71 17.99
C MET A 128 -1.64 11.28 18.42
N ILE A 129 -0.38 10.86 18.29
CA ILE A 129 0.07 9.51 18.64
C ILE A 129 -0.05 9.28 20.14
N ARG A 130 0.42 10.23 20.97
CA ARG A 130 0.34 10.15 22.43
C ARG A 130 -1.10 10.06 22.93
N ALA A 131 -2.02 10.85 22.36
CA ALA A 131 -3.44 10.81 22.72
C ALA A 131 -4.05 9.42 22.47
N ILE A 132 -3.70 8.77 21.35
CA ILE A 132 -4.11 7.40 21.07
C ILE A 132 -3.51 6.42 22.08
N LYS A 133 -2.17 6.47 22.26
CA LYS A 133 -1.45 5.50 23.09
C LYS A 133 -1.75 5.61 24.57
N SER A 134 -2.10 6.80 25.06
CA SER A 134 -2.50 6.99 26.46
C SER A 134 -3.81 6.28 26.81
N GLU A 135 -4.76 6.21 25.88
CA GLU A 135 -6.05 5.55 26.09
C GLU A 135 -6.08 4.09 25.61
N TYR A 136 -5.33 3.80 24.53
CA TYR A 136 -5.30 2.49 23.86
C TYR A 136 -3.86 2.01 23.65
N PRO A 137 -3.09 1.69 24.70
CA PRO A 137 -1.66 1.38 24.60
C PRO A 137 -1.34 0.17 23.69
N ASN A 138 -2.27 -0.77 23.56
CA ASN A 138 -2.08 -2.01 22.81
C ASN A 138 -2.47 -1.92 21.34
N ILE A 139 -3.13 -0.84 20.88
CA ILE A 139 -3.44 -0.68 19.45
C ILE A 139 -2.17 -0.38 18.66
N THR A 140 -1.99 -1.03 17.53
CA THR A 140 -0.88 -0.67 16.63
C THR A 140 -1.19 0.64 15.89
N VAL A 141 -0.33 1.64 16.07
CA VAL A 141 -0.40 2.91 15.35
C VAL A 141 0.54 2.83 14.14
N LYS A 142 -0.04 2.52 12.99
CA LYS A 142 0.64 2.58 11.69
C LYS A 142 0.27 3.90 11.02
N ALA A 143 1.17 4.87 11.10
CA ALA A 143 0.85 6.25 10.72
C ALA A 143 1.94 6.90 9.91
N LEU A 144 1.56 7.92 9.14
CA LEU A 144 2.43 8.83 8.41
C LEU A 144 3.31 8.12 7.37
N THR A 145 2.96 8.28 6.12
CA THR A 145 3.73 7.74 4.99
C THR A 145 5.14 8.34 4.95
N PRO A 146 6.13 7.70 4.32
CA PRO A 146 7.45 8.31 4.13
C PRO A 146 7.37 9.70 3.46
N ALA A 147 6.41 9.91 2.57
CA ALA A 147 6.19 11.22 1.95
C ALA A 147 5.67 12.27 2.93
N GLU A 148 4.79 11.89 3.89
CA GLU A 148 4.36 12.78 4.98
C GLU A 148 5.50 13.09 5.94
N ILE A 149 6.28 12.09 6.33
CA ILE A 149 7.48 12.27 7.18
C ILE A 149 8.47 13.27 6.55
N PHE A 150 8.76 13.09 5.26
CA PHE A 150 9.63 14.00 4.52
C PHE A 150 9.06 15.43 4.46
N PHE A 151 7.77 15.56 4.21
CA PHE A 151 7.09 16.87 4.22
C PHE A 151 7.18 17.54 5.60
N ILE A 152 6.90 16.80 6.69
CA ILE A 152 6.99 17.31 8.06
C ILE A 152 8.42 17.78 8.37
N ALA A 153 9.41 16.99 8.00
CA ALA A 153 10.82 17.34 8.20
C ALA A 153 11.18 18.68 7.52
N ARG A 154 10.74 18.86 6.27
CA ARG A 154 10.96 20.14 5.55
C ARG A 154 10.19 21.30 6.17
N LEU A 155 8.92 21.09 6.52
CA LEU A 155 8.05 22.12 7.09
C LEU A 155 8.60 22.63 8.42
N THR A 156 9.10 21.72 9.26
CA THR A 156 9.56 22.02 10.61
C THR A 156 11.09 22.26 10.69
N LYS A 157 11.80 22.19 9.56
CA LYS A 157 13.25 22.36 9.45
C LYS A 157 14.05 21.38 10.33
N ASN A 158 13.50 20.19 10.55
CA ASN A 158 14.15 19.07 11.22
C ASN A 158 14.74 18.10 10.19
N SER A 159 15.69 17.27 10.59
CA SER A 159 16.10 16.13 9.78
C SER A 159 15.00 15.04 9.79
N VAL A 160 14.91 14.26 8.70
CA VAL A 160 14.00 13.11 8.64
C VAL A 160 14.23 12.15 9.81
N LYS A 161 15.49 11.90 10.16
CA LYS A 161 15.86 11.02 11.29
C LYS A 161 15.33 11.53 12.62
N GLU A 162 15.41 12.84 12.86
CA GLU A 162 14.89 13.47 14.07
C GLU A 162 13.35 13.36 14.15
N VAL A 163 12.65 13.64 13.06
CA VAL A 163 11.20 13.47 12.98
C VAL A 163 10.81 12.03 13.31
N LEU A 164 11.45 11.04 12.68
CA LEU A 164 11.20 9.63 12.93
C LEU A 164 11.45 9.23 14.39
N LEU A 165 12.55 9.70 15.00
CA LEU A 165 12.86 9.42 16.40
C LEU A 165 11.81 10.01 17.35
N ARG A 166 11.39 11.25 17.12
CA ARG A 166 10.37 11.91 17.93
C ARG A 166 9.02 11.19 17.83
N LEU A 167 8.59 10.83 16.63
CA LEU A 167 7.35 10.10 16.42
C LEU A 167 7.40 8.69 17.03
N LYS A 168 8.54 7.99 16.90
CA LYS A 168 8.75 6.69 17.55
C LYS A 168 8.64 6.81 19.07
N ASN A 169 9.27 7.82 19.66
CA ASN A 169 9.19 8.09 21.10
C ASN A 169 7.76 8.49 21.55
N ALA A 170 6.95 9.04 20.66
CA ALA A 170 5.54 9.30 20.92
C ALA A 170 4.65 8.04 20.85
N GLY A 171 5.16 6.92 20.30
CA GLY A 171 4.45 5.63 20.21
C GLY A 171 4.08 5.20 18.78
N LEU A 172 4.72 5.77 17.75
CA LEU A 172 4.59 5.27 16.38
C LEU A 172 5.16 3.86 16.27
N ASP A 173 4.36 2.88 15.79
CA ASP A 173 4.77 1.48 15.69
C ASP A 173 5.26 1.09 14.30
N ALA A 174 4.63 1.62 13.25
CA ALA A 174 4.94 1.30 11.85
C ALA A 174 4.55 2.43 10.90
N LEU A 175 5.07 2.40 9.68
CA LEU A 175 4.70 3.34 8.62
C LEU A 175 3.86 2.65 7.52
N PRO A 176 2.81 3.31 7.00
CA PRO A 176 2.21 2.92 5.73
C PRO A 176 3.13 3.29 4.55
N GLY A 177 3.04 2.50 3.46
CA GLY A 177 3.92 2.67 2.29
C GLY A 177 3.48 3.71 1.26
N GLY A 178 2.43 4.48 1.55
CA GLY A 178 1.89 5.45 0.60
C GLY A 178 2.86 6.57 0.22
N GLY A 179 2.52 7.29 -0.85
CA GLY A 179 3.36 8.37 -1.38
C GLY A 179 4.46 7.90 -2.33
N ALA A 180 4.73 6.59 -2.42
CA ALA A 180 5.63 6.01 -3.42
C ALA A 180 5.11 6.22 -4.84
N GLU A 181 3.86 6.01 -5.05
CA GLU A 181 3.09 6.03 -6.30
C GLU A 181 3.81 5.24 -7.41
N ILE A 182 4.59 5.89 -8.24
CA ILE A 182 5.50 5.29 -9.22
C ILE A 182 6.87 5.98 -9.14
N PHE A 183 7.98 5.23 -9.31
CA PHE A 183 9.35 5.77 -9.18
C PHE A 183 9.96 6.25 -10.51
N ASP A 184 9.30 6.01 -11.63
CA ASP A 184 9.68 6.61 -12.89
C ASP A 184 9.44 8.12 -12.84
N THR A 185 10.47 8.92 -13.11
CA THR A 185 10.45 10.38 -12.89
C THR A 185 9.45 11.06 -13.82
N GLU A 186 9.45 10.72 -15.12
CA GLU A 186 8.57 11.37 -16.09
C GLU A 186 7.10 11.06 -15.80
N THR A 187 6.78 9.82 -15.52
CA THR A 187 5.43 9.40 -15.12
C THR A 187 5.02 10.07 -13.80
N ARG A 188 5.95 10.10 -12.83
CA ARG A 188 5.70 10.69 -11.51
C ARG A 188 5.39 12.18 -11.60
N ASP A 189 6.11 12.95 -12.42
CA ASP A 189 5.92 14.39 -12.61
C ASP A 189 4.54 14.73 -13.19
N ILE A 190 3.92 13.81 -13.93
CA ILE A 190 2.56 13.97 -14.45
C ILE A 190 1.51 13.68 -13.37
N VAL A 191 1.68 12.60 -12.60
CA VAL A 191 0.62 12.11 -11.69
C VAL A 191 0.74 12.65 -10.26
N VAL A 192 1.92 13.13 -9.85
CA VAL A 192 2.23 13.61 -8.50
C VAL A 192 2.66 15.08 -8.53
N ARG A 193 2.33 15.84 -7.50
CA ARG A 193 2.85 17.21 -7.26
C ARG A 193 3.29 17.36 -5.82
N GLY A 194 4.31 18.16 -5.58
CA GLY A 194 4.70 18.62 -4.23
C GLY A 194 5.08 17.53 -3.22
N LYS A 195 5.20 16.28 -3.67
CA LYS A 195 5.73 15.18 -2.85
C LYS A 195 7.25 15.04 -3.06
N CYS A 196 7.87 14.28 -2.19
CA CYS A 196 9.28 13.90 -2.31
C CYS A 196 9.55 13.13 -3.60
N SER A 197 10.81 13.14 -4.07
CA SER A 197 11.27 12.30 -5.18
C SER A 197 11.23 10.81 -4.79
N ALA A 198 11.46 9.94 -5.77
CA ALA A 198 11.59 8.50 -5.54
C ALA A 198 12.75 8.20 -4.57
N GLU A 199 13.88 8.85 -4.78
CA GLU A 199 15.09 8.70 -3.95
C GLU A 199 14.87 9.18 -2.51
N GLU A 200 14.21 10.33 -2.34
CA GLU A 200 13.87 10.88 -1.02
C GLU A 200 12.87 9.97 -0.28
N TRP A 201 11.91 9.36 -0.99
CA TRP A 201 10.99 8.38 -0.41
C TRP A 201 11.73 7.12 0.05
N LEU A 202 12.61 6.58 -0.80
CA LEU A 202 13.42 5.39 -0.50
C LEU A 202 14.36 5.65 0.68
N GLU A 203 15.01 6.82 0.72
CA GLU A 203 15.90 7.21 1.80
C GLU A 203 15.15 7.42 3.14
N THR A 204 13.99 8.08 3.11
CA THR A 204 13.13 8.23 4.30
C THR A 204 12.73 6.87 4.86
N THR A 205 12.36 5.94 3.97
CA THR A 205 11.99 4.57 4.34
C THR A 205 13.18 3.80 4.90
N ARG A 206 14.36 3.95 4.29
CA ARG A 206 15.60 3.34 4.79
C ARG A 206 15.93 3.78 6.22
N LEU A 207 15.84 5.08 6.48
CA LEU A 207 16.08 5.65 7.82
C LEU A 207 15.06 5.13 8.84
N ALA A 208 13.77 5.00 8.45
CA ALA A 208 12.75 4.42 9.33
C ALA A 208 13.07 2.98 9.70
N HIS A 209 13.48 2.16 8.71
CA HIS A 209 13.87 0.76 8.95
C HIS A 209 15.11 0.64 9.84
N GLU A 210 16.10 1.49 9.68
CA GLU A 210 17.30 1.52 10.55
C GLU A 210 16.97 1.87 12.01
N LEU A 211 15.93 2.67 12.21
CA LEU A 211 15.41 2.96 13.54
C LEU A 211 14.50 1.84 14.10
N GLY A 212 14.32 0.73 13.36
CA GLY A 212 13.52 -0.42 13.75
C GLY A 212 12.02 -0.27 13.48
N LEU A 213 11.57 0.81 12.80
CA LEU A 213 10.20 0.96 12.35
C LEU A 213 10.01 0.13 11.09
N LYS A 214 9.05 -0.79 11.09
CA LYS A 214 8.66 -1.54 9.89
C LYS A 214 7.68 -0.72 9.04
N SER A 215 7.58 -1.07 7.76
CA SER A 215 6.57 -0.49 6.88
C SER A 215 6.03 -1.51 5.89
N ASN A 216 4.88 -1.25 5.27
CA ASN A 216 4.58 -1.84 3.98
C ASN A 216 5.21 -0.98 2.86
N CYS A 217 5.25 -1.52 1.65
CA CYS A 217 5.59 -0.74 0.46
C CYS A 217 4.47 -0.84 -0.56
N THR A 218 4.30 0.22 -1.35
CA THR A 218 3.20 0.35 -2.31
C THR A 218 3.71 0.75 -3.68
N MET A 219 2.93 0.45 -4.69
CA MET A 219 3.03 1.02 -6.03
C MET A 219 1.62 1.36 -6.49
N LEU A 220 1.40 2.55 -7.03
CA LEU A 220 0.16 2.88 -7.73
C LEU A 220 0.33 2.51 -9.20
N PHE A 221 -0.61 1.74 -9.74
CA PHE A 221 -0.59 1.28 -11.12
C PHE A 221 -1.95 1.46 -11.79
N GLY A 222 -1.98 1.37 -13.12
CA GLY A 222 -3.22 1.47 -13.90
C GLY A 222 -3.58 2.91 -14.28
N HIS A 223 -2.61 3.82 -14.35
CA HIS A 223 -2.79 5.20 -14.82
C HIS A 223 -2.14 5.43 -16.19
N ILE A 224 -0.86 5.87 -16.24
CA ILE A 224 -0.11 6.15 -17.49
C ILE A 224 1.26 5.46 -17.51
N GLU A 225 1.55 4.64 -16.51
CA GLU A 225 2.80 3.90 -16.42
C GLU A 225 2.92 2.85 -17.52
N LYS A 226 4.16 2.48 -17.84
CA LYS A 226 4.51 1.40 -18.76
C LYS A 226 4.92 0.14 -17.98
N PRO A 227 4.89 -1.06 -18.60
CA PRO A 227 5.41 -2.29 -17.99
C PRO A 227 6.82 -2.14 -17.39
N GLU A 228 7.69 -1.41 -18.10
CA GLU A 228 9.06 -1.12 -17.67
C GLU A 228 9.10 -0.34 -16.34
N HIS A 229 8.20 0.62 -16.16
CA HIS A 229 8.11 1.43 -14.95
C HIS A 229 7.63 0.60 -13.75
N VAL A 230 6.68 -0.31 -13.96
CA VAL A 230 6.20 -1.27 -12.95
C VAL A 230 7.35 -2.14 -12.45
N VAL A 231 8.11 -2.74 -13.38
CA VAL A 231 9.24 -3.62 -13.05
C VAL A 231 10.34 -2.85 -12.32
N ALA A 232 10.74 -1.67 -12.84
CA ALA A 232 11.76 -0.84 -12.22
C ALA A 232 11.40 -0.43 -10.79
N HIS A 233 10.13 -0.09 -10.54
CA HIS A 233 9.61 0.24 -9.21
C HIS A 233 9.75 -0.95 -8.24
N ILE A 234 9.27 -2.12 -8.64
CA ILE A 234 9.31 -3.34 -7.82
C ILE A 234 10.77 -3.71 -7.49
N LEU A 235 11.68 -3.62 -8.45
CA LEU A 235 13.10 -3.93 -8.23
C LEU A 235 13.77 -2.94 -7.28
N LYS A 236 13.48 -1.63 -7.34
CA LYS A 236 13.98 -0.65 -6.36
C LYS A 236 13.52 -1.00 -4.93
N LEU A 237 12.26 -1.40 -4.74
CA LEU A 237 11.77 -1.87 -3.44
C LEU A 237 12.44 -3.16 -2.98
N ARG A 238 12.65 -4.12 -3.89
CA ARG A 238 13.36 -5.36 -3.62
C ARG A 238 14.77 -5.08 -3.10
N GLU A 239 15.51 -4.21 -3.78
CA GLU A 239 16.89 -3.86 -3.38
C GLU A 239 16.94 -3.12 -2.03
N LEU A 240 15.97 -2.24 -1.74
CA LEU A 240 15.88 -1.61 -0.43
C LEU A 240 15.57 -2.66 0.66
N HIS A 241 14.64 -3.60 0.40
CA HIS A 241 14.33 -4.65 1.37
C HIS A 241 15.52 -5.57 1.67
N LYS A 242 16.30 -5.93 0.65
CA LYS A 242 17.53 -6.73 0.85
C LYS A 242 18.48 -6.09 1.87
N LYS A 243 18.61 -4.76 1.83
CA LYS A 243 19.48 -4.00 2.73
C LYS A 243 18.90 -3.87 4.14
N THR A 244 17.59 -3.64 4.26
CA THR A 244 16.96 -3.21 5.51
C THR A 244 16.10 -4.28 6.20
N LYS A 245 15.57 -5.25 5.44
CA LYS A 245 14.59 -6.23 5.90
C LYS A 245 13.38 -5.58 6.60
N GLY A 246 13.03 -4.35 6.18
CA GLY A 246 12.04 -3.51 6.86
C GLY A 246 10.61 -3.60 6.32
N PHE A 247 10.39 -4.02 5.07
CA PHE A 247 9.05 -4.15 4.52
C PHE A 247 8.33 -5.39 5.03
N THR A 248 7.07 -5.25 5.42
CA THR A 248 6.20 -6.35 5.87
C THR A 248 5.45 -6.99 4.71
N THR A 249 5.06 -6.17 3.72
CA THR A 249 4.32 -6.60 2.53
C THR A 249 4.47 -5.59 1.41
N PHE A 250 4.31 -6.05 0.17
CA PHE A 250 4.08 -5.20 -1.00
C PHE A 250 2.60 -5.12 -1.32
N ILE A 251 2.09 -3.90 -1.57
CA ILE A 251 0.69 -3.63 -1.89
C ILE A 251 0.62 -2.89 -3.24
N PRO A 252 0.37 -3.56 -4.36
CA PRO A 252 0.04 -2.88 -5.61
C PRO A 252 -1.36 -2.27 -5.50
N LEU A 253 -1.43 -0.95 -5.57
CA LEU A 253 -2.65 -0.15 -5.48
C LEU A 253 -3.14 0.18 -6.89
N LYS A 254 -4.33 -0.30 -7.25
CA LYS A 254 -4.97 0.08 -8.49
C LYS A 254 -5.40 1.55 -8.43
N PHE A 255 -5.07 2.32 -9.46
CA PHE A 255 -5.54 3.70 -9.61
C PHE A 255 -7.06 3.72 -9.78
N SER A 256 -7.71 4.63 -9.06
CA SER A 256 -9.14 4.91 -9.17
C SER A 256 -9.34 6.25 -9.86
N LEU A 257 -10.06 6.24 -10.98
CA LEU A 257 -10.16 7.36 -11.92
C LEU A 257 -11.06 8.47 -11.42
N ASP A 258 -12.19 8.12 -10.81
CA ASP A 258 -13.30 9.05 -10.55
C ASP A 258 -12.89 10.23 -9.67
N ASN A 259 -13.35 11.43 -10.04
CA ASN A 259 -13.13 12.68 -9.33
C ASN A 259 -11.68 13.18 -9.30
N THR A 260 -10.78 12.60 -10.09
CA THR A 260 -9.37 13.03 -10.16
C THR A 260 -9.15 14.17 -11.18
N GLU A 261 -8.04 14.90 -11.04
CA GLU A 261 -7.64 15.88 -12.06
C GLU A 261 -7.19 15.18 -13.35
N LEU A 262 -6.61 13.96 -13.24
CA LEU A 262 -6.21 13.16 -14.41
C LEU A 262 -7.41 12.81 -15.29
N GLU A 263 -8.55 12.48 -14.70
CA GLU A 263 -9.82 12.26 -15.40
C GLU A 263 -10.31 13.56 -16.05
N ARG A 264 -10.45 14.62 -15.26
CA ARG A 264 -10.98 15.92 -15.75
C ARG A 264 -10.19 16.51 -16.90
N LYS A 265 -8.88 16.23 -16.95
CA LYS A 265 -7.99 16.68 -18.04
C LYS A 265 -7.90 15.70 -19.20
N GLY A 266 -8.56 14.57 -19.14
CA GLY A 266 -8.49 13.53 -20.16
C GLY A 266 -7.11 12.87 -20.29
N ILE A 267 -6.24 12.98 -19.27
CA ILE A 267 -4.92 12.33 -19.24
C ILE A 267 -5.07 10.82 -19.05
N VAL A 268 -5.99 10.43 -18.17
CA VAL A 268 -6.44 9.04 -18.02
C VAL A 268 -7.94 9.02 -18.29
N THR A 269 -8.38 8.19 -19.22
CA THR A 269 -9.78 8.14 -19.69
C THR A 269 -10.50 6.87 -19.29
N ARG A 270 -9.79 5.89 -18.73
CA ARG A 270 -10.37 4.61 -18.24
C ARG A 270 -9.45 4.00 -17.20
N GLU A 271 -10.04 3.22 -16.30
CA GLU A 271 -9.28 2.37 -15.38
C GLU A 271 -8.58 1.20 -16.12
N SER A 272 -7.55 0.65 -15.49
CA SER A 272 -6.90 -0.57 -15.97
C SER A 272 -7.88 -1.75 -16.04
N THR A 273 -7.60 -2.67 -16.96
CA THR A 273 -8.43 -3.88 -17.12
C THR A 273 -8.13 -4.91 -16.04
N PRO A 274 -9.09 -5.78 -15.68
CA PRO A 274 -8.83 -6.90 -14.77
C PRO A 274 -7.65 -7.79 -15.19
N ILE A 275 -7.41 -7.95 -16.49
CA ILE A 275 -6.27 -8.71 -17.03
C ILE A 275 -4.95 -8.05 -16.65
N TYR A 276 -4.85 -6.73 -16.80
CA TYR A 276 -3.65 -5.98 -16.41
C TYR A 276 -3.45 -6.02 -14.89
N ASP A 277 -4.52 -5.85 -14.12
CA ASP A 277 -4.48 -5.89 -12.67
C ASP A 277 -3.93 -7.22 -12.14
N LEU A 278 -4.44 -8.34 -12.66
CA LEU A 278 -3.98 -9.68 -12.29
C LEU A 278 -2.53 -9.96 -12.73
N ARG A 279 -2.13 -9.43 -13.90
CA ARG A 279 -0.75 -9.52 -14.38
C ARG A 279 0.21 -8.80 -13.44
N VAL A 280 -0.12 -7.58 -12.99
CA VAL A 280 0.69 -6.83 -12.02
C VAL A 280 0.88 -7.64 -10.73
N ILE A 281 -0.19 -8.26 -10.20
CA ILE A 281 -0.12 -9.12 -9.01
C ILE A 281 0.81 -10.32 -9.25
N ALA A 282 0.62 -11.05 -10.36
CA ALA A 282 1.40 -12.24 -10.68
C ALA A 282 2.89 -11.91 -10.85
N VAL A 283 3.21 -10.90 -11.64
CA VAL A 283 4.60 -10.48 -11.88
C VAL A 283 5.25 -9.95 -10.60
N SER A 284 4.49 -9.23 -9.75
CA SER A 284 4.98 -8.81 -8.42
C SER A 284 5.38 -10.01 -7.57
N ARG A 285 4.57 -11.08 -7.54
CA ARG A 285 4.90 -12.31 -6.83
C ARG A 285 6.21 -12.91 -7.35
N LEU A 286 6.37 -13.00 -8.68
CA LEU A 286 7.56 -13.59 -9.29
C LEU A 286 8.83 -12.78 -9.00
N LEU A 287 8.76 -11.45 -9.07
CA LEU A 287 9.90 -10.56 -8.84
C LEU A 287 10.31 -10.44 -7.36
N LEU A 288 9.38 -10.64 -6.43
CA LEU A 288 9.58 -10.44 -4.99
C LEU A 288 9.74 -11.74 -4.20
N ALA A 289 9.56 -12.89 -4.84
CA ALA A 289 9.70 -14.20 -4.18
C ALA A 289 11.03 -14.32 -3.41
N ASN A 290 10.97 -14.91 -2.21
CA ASN A 290 12.10 -15.07 -1.27
C ASN A 290 12.70 -13.75 -0.73
N VAL A 291 12.18 -12.60 -1.12
CA VAL A 291 12.62 -11.28 -0.63
C VAL A 291 11.49 -10.60 0.14
N ILE A 292 10.39 -10.24 -0.51
CA ILE A 292 9.17 -9.72 0.14
C ILE A 292 8.07 -10.76 -0.09
N ASN A 293 7.89 -11.66 0.89
CA ASN A 293 7.05 -12.84 0.73
C ASN A 293 5.55 -12.58 0.85
N ASN A 294 5.14 -11.40 1.31
CA ASN A 294 3.73 -11.04 1.39
C ASN A 294 3.35 -10.08 0.27
N ILE A 295 2.30 -10.44 -0.47
CA ILE A 295 1.66 -9.59 -1.48
C ILE A 295 0.21 -9.38 -1.04
N SER A 296 -0.11 -8.15 -0.67
CA SER A 296 -1.45 -7.79 -0.22
C SER A 296 -2.30 -7.29 -1.38
N VAL A 297 -3.46 -7.89 -1.57
CA VAL A 297 -4.43 -7.49 -2.60
C VAL A 297 -5.35 -6.42 -2.02
N TYR A 298 -5.29 -5.20 -2.57
CA TYR A 298 -6.07 -4.08 -2.07
C TYR A 298 -7.50 -4.08 -2.66
N TRP A 299 -8.41 -4.83 -2.03
CA TRP A 299 -9.78 -5.03 -2.49
C TRP A 299 -10.60 -3.73 -2.57
N VAL A 300 -10.27 -2.69 -1.81
CA VAL A 300 -10.97 -1.39 -1.85
C VAL A 300 -10.91 -0.77 -3.25
N ALA A 301 -9.74 -0.81 -3.89
CA ALA A 301 -9.54 -0.28 -5.23
C ALA A 301 -10.01 -1.24 -6.34
N MET A 302 -9.73 -2.54 -6.18
CA MET A 302 -10.01 -3.56 -7.21
C MET A 302 -11.45 -4.09 -7.19
N GLY A 303 -12.15 -3.90 -6.06
CA GLY A 303 -13.40 -4.60 -5.76
C GLY A 303 -13.15 -6.03 -5.24
N LYS A 304 -14.04 -6.49 -4.36
CA LYS A 304 -13.89 -7.77 -3.65
C LYS A 304 -13.81 -8.98 -4.59
N LYS A 305 -14.59 -8.97 -5.68
CA LYS A 305 -14.61 -10.09 -6.66
C LYS A 305 -13.25 -10.27 -7.34
N LEU A 306 -12.66 -9.18 -7.85
CA LEU A 306 -11.36 -9.27 -8.52
C LEU A 306 -10.24 -9.55 -7.51
N ALA A 307 -10.32 -8.97 -6.31
CA ALA A 307 -9.38 -9.25 -5.23
C ALA A 307 -9.36 -10.73 -4.83
N GLN A 308 -10.53 -11.38 -4.76
CA GLN A 308 -10.64 -12.81 -4.51
C GLN A 308 -9.93 -13.63 -5.61
N VAL A 309 -10.12 -13.28 -6.89
CA VAL A 309 -9.42 -13.93 -8.02
C VAL A 309 -7.90 -13.70 -7.92
N ALA A 310 -7.45 -12.51 -7.53
CA ALA A 310 -6.03 -12.17 -7.42
C ALA A 310 -5.28 -13.00 -6.36
N LEU A 311 -5.99 -13.60 -5.39
CA LEU A 311 -5.42 -14.58 -4.47
C LEU A 311 -4.95 -15.87 -5.17
N ALA A 312 -5.50 -16.20 -6.34
CA ALA A 312 -5.04 -17.30 -7.20
C ALA A 312 -3.97 -16.83 -8.22
N TYR A 313 -3.57 -15.58 -8.16
CA TYR A 313 -2.52 -14.98 -9.00
C TYR A 313 -1.31 -14.53 -8.19
N GLY A 314 -1.09 -15.09 -7.01
CA GLY A 314 0.09 -14.83 -6.19
C GLY A 314 -0.14 -13.96 -4.96
N GLY A 315 -1.34 -13.39 -4.76
CA GLY A 315 -1.72 -12.71 -3.51
C GLY A 315 -1.87 -13.69 -2.34
N ASN A 316 -1.48 -13.29 -1.14
CA ASN A 316 -1.64 -14.09 0.09
C ASN A 316 -2.24 -13.28 1.26
N ASP A 317 -2.66 -12.04 1.02
CA ASP A 317 -3.23 -11.17 2.04
C ASP A 317 -4.29 -10.26 1.42
N MET A 318 -5.41 -10.04 2.12
CA MET A 318 -6.51 -9.17 1.69
C MET A 318 -6.48 -7.80 2.38
N VAL A 319 -5.30 -7.32 2.74
CA VAL A 319 -5.08 -6.06 3.48
C VAL A 319 -5.81 -6.09 4.83
N GLY A 320 -7.12 -5.84 4.86
CA GLY A 320 -7.89 -5.83 6.08
C GLY A 320 -9.31 -5.30 5.90
N THR A 321 -9.96 -5.01 7.01
CA THR A 321 -11.35 -4.55 7.04
C THR A 321 -11.55 -3.16 6.45
N ALA A 322 -10.51 -2.33 6.42
CA ALA A 322 -10.51 -0.98 5.85
C ALA A 322 -11.72 -0.12 6.29
N PHE A 323 -12.11 -0.22 7.56
CA PHE A 323 -13.18 0.62 8.11
C PHE A 323 -12.80 2.10 8.01
N SER A 324 -13.76 2.95 7.62
CA SER A 324 -13.61 4.41 7.51
C SER A 324 -12.50 4.89 6.55
N GLU A 325 -12.25 4.17 5.46
CA GLU A 325 -11.32 4.58 4.42
C GLU A 325 -11.94 5.68 3.55
N GLU A 326 -11.48 6.92 3.66
CA GLU A 326 -12.07 8.10 3.01
C GLU A 326 -11.36 8.47 1.69
N ILE A 327 -10.11 8.06 1.47
CA ILE A 327 -9.34 8.44 0.27
C ILE A 327 -9.93 7.79 -0.98
N PHE A 328 -10.14 6.47 -0.95
CA PHE A 328 -10.76 5.74 -2.05
C PHE A 328 -12.26 5.98 -2.14
N LYS A 329 -12.92 6.30 -1.02
CA LYS A 329 -14.32 6.74 -1.01
C LYS A 329 -14.50 8.04 -1.80
N ALA A 330 -13.57 9.00 -1.66
CA ALA A 330 -13.56 10.23 -2.47
C ALA A 330 -13.41 9.94 -3.97
N ALA A 331 -12.75 8.85 -4.35
CA ALA A 331 -12.65 8.33 -5.71
C ALA A 331 -13.76 7.32 -6.07
N GLY A 332 -14.95 7.41 -5.45
CA GLY A 332 -16.14 6.64 -5.81
C GLY A 332 -16.14 5.16 -5.39
N LYS A 333 -15.20 4.71 -4.55
CA LYS A 333 -15.13 3.30 -4.16
C LYS A 333 -15.90 3.02 -2.86
N ASN A 334 -16.45 1.80 -2.76
CA ASN A 334 -17.04 1.29 -1.52
C ASN A 334 -15.93 0.86 -0.56
N THR A 335 -15.99 1.33 0.66
CA THR A 335 -14.98 1.08 1.70
C THR A 335 -15.59 0.38 2.90
N GLY A 336 -14.76 -0.32 3.67
CA GLY A 336 -15.18 -1.07 4.85
C GLY A 336 -15.78 -2.45 4.52
N THR A 337 -15.35 -3.46 5.27
CA THR A 337 -15.88 -4.82 5.19
C THR A 337 -15.77 -5.51 6.55
N SER A 338 -16.52 -6.59 6.77
CA SER A 338 -16.45 -7.36 8.01
C SER A 338 -15.40 -8.48 7.94
N ILE A 339 -14.91 -8.90 9.11
CA ILE A 339 -14.07 -10.10 9.25
C ILE A 339 -14.77 -11.32 8.64
N GLN A 340 -16.08 -11.45 8.87
CA GLN A 340 -16.87 -12.58 8.35
C GLN A 340 -16.88 -12.60 6.82
N GLU A 341 -17.04 -11.44 6.17
CA GLU A 341 -17.04 -11.36 4.71
C GLU A 341 -15.66 -11.72 4.12
N LEU A 342 -14.57 -11.20 4.70
CA LEU A 342 -13.21 -11.58 4.28
C LEU A 342 -12.97 -13.08 4.46
N THR A 343 -13.38 -13.64 5.60
CA THR A 343 -13.29 -15.07 5.87
C THR A 343 -14.05 -15.90 4.83
N ASN A 344 -15.26 -15.52 4.47
CA ASN A 344 -16.06 -16.22 3.48
C ASN A 344 -15.39 -16.18 2.09
N LEU A 345 -14.97 -14.99 1.62
CA LEU A 345 -14.26 -14.84 0.34
C LEU A 345 -13.02 -15.73 0.24
N ILE A 346 -12.26 -15.85 1.32
CA ILE A 346 -11.06 -16.69 1.36
C ILE A 346 -11.43 -18.18 1.34
N LYS A 347 -12.47 -18.62 2.10
CA LYS A 347 -12.92 -20.02 2.13
C LYS A 347 -13.51 -20.48 0.79
N GLU A 348 -14.23 -19.62 0.06
CA GLU A 348 -14.79 -19.95 -1.25
C GLU A 348 -13.74 -20.42 -2.26
N ILE A 349 -12.51 -19.90 -2.18
CA ILE A 349 -11.38 -20.32 -3.02
C ILE A 349 -10.53 -21.44 -2.39
N LYS A 350 -11.05 -22.13 -1.37
CA LYS A 350 -10.37 -23.24 -0.66
C LYS A 350 -9.05 -22.84 -0.01
N ARG A 351 -8.98 -21.61 0.53
CA ARG A 351 -7.84 -21.11 1.32
C ARG A 351 -8.22 -21.02 2.80
N ASP A 352 -7.19 -21.00 3.67
CA ASP A 352 -7.34 -20.96 5.11
C ASP A 352 -7.27 -19.50 5.60
N PRO A 353 -8.41 -18.89 6.02
CA PRO A 353 -8.41 -17.51 6.47
C PRO A 353 -7.75 -17.36 7.84
N ALA A 354 -6.90 -16.34 7.98
CA ALA A 354 -6.28 -16.01 9.25
C ALA A 354 -6.22 -14.48 9.46
N GLN A 355 -6.57 -14.05 10.66
CA GLN A 355 -6.31 -12.67 11.08
C GLN A 355 -4.86 -12.56 11.54
N ARG A 356 -4.19 -11.53 11.07
CA ARG A 356 -2.83 -11.17 11.44
C ARG A 356 -2.75 -9.83 12.17
N ASP A 357 -1.61 -9.57 12.82
CA ASP A 357 -1.23 -8.22 13.24
C ASP A 357 -0.60 -7.41 12.08
N THR A 358 -0.15 -6.19 12.38
CA THR A 358 0.56 -5.30 11.42
C THR A 358 1.87 -5.91 10.91
N PHE A 359 2.51 -6.77 11.69
CA PHE A 359 3.83 -7.37 11.42
C PHE A 359 3.75 -8.76 10.79
N PHE A 360 2.55 -9.16 10.34
CA PHE A 360 2.25 -10.46 9.73
C PHE A 360 2.35 -11.67 10.66
N ASN A 361 2.29 -11.46 11.97
CA ASN A 361 2.07 -12.57 12.90
C ASN A 361 0.59 -12.98 12.90
N VAL A 362 0.32 -14.28 12.72
CA VAL A 362 -1.06 -14.81 12.79
C VAL A 362 -1.52 -14.78 14.24
N ILE A 363 -2.62 -14.06 14.51
CA ILE A 363 -3.22 -13.92 15.84
C ILE A 363 -4.50 -14.74 16.00
N ARG A 364 -5.17 -15.11 14.89
CA ARG A 364 -6.38 -15.93 14.91
C ARG A 364 -6.56 -16.67 13.58
N LYS A 365 -6.85 -17.98 13.65
CA LYS A 365 -7.28 -18.79 12.49
C LYS A 365 -8.80 -19.00 12.52
N PHE A 366 -9.41 -19.11 11.33
CA PHE A 366 -10.84 -19.33 11.17
C PHE A 366 -11.06 -20.69 10.49
N SER A 367 -11.53 -21.66 11.23
CA SER A 367 -11.91 -22.98 10.74
C SER A 367 -13.15 -22.93 9.83
#